data_831c64e4a38eb49c5f629ccd030f13e6
#
_entry.id   831c64e4a38eb49c5f629ccd030f13e6
#
_cell.length_a   1.000
_cell.length_b   1.000
_cell.length_c   1.000
_cell.angle_alpha   90.00
_cell.angle_beta   90.00
_cell.angle_gamma   90.00
#
_symmetry.space_group_name_H-M   'P 1'
#
loop_
_entity.id
_entity.type
_entity.pdbx_description
1 polymer ?
#
loop_
_entity_poly.entity_id
_entity_poly.type
_entity_poly.pdbx_seq_one_letter_code
_entity_poly.pdbx_strand_id
1 'polypeptide(L)' 'MVNFRVENIEKTVAYLRKIGTEIIEEITTYPYGKFVHILDPEGNAIELWEANDDFFSDLMGPTNK' A
#
# COMPACT_ATOMS: atom_id res chain seq x y z
N MET A 1 14.87 2.00 -1.25
CA MET A 1 13.54 2.08 -0.66
C MET A 1 12.95 0.69 -0.55
N VAL A 2 12.32 0.38 0.58
CA VAL A 2 11.74 -0.93 0.81
C VAL A 2 10.27 -0.90 0.43
N ASN A 3 9.81 -1.95 -0.25
CA ASN A 3 8.41 -2.08 -0.67
C ASN A 3 7.75 -3.22 0.08
N PHE A 4 6.56 -2.95 0.60
CA PHE A 4 5.73 -3.97 1.24
C PHE A 4 4.36 -3.97 0.64
N ARG A 5 3.86 -5.16 0.31
CA ARG A 5 2.49 -5.32 -0.14
C ARG A 5 1.59 -5.55 1.07
N VAL A 6 0.46 -4.85 1.11
CA VAL A 6 -0.51 -4.98 2.20
C VAL A 6 -1.87 -5.32 1.62
N GLU A 7 -2.71 -5.95 2.43
CA GLU A 7 -4.04 -6.33 1.97
C GLU A 7 -5.02 -5.16 2.04
N ASN A 8 -4.83 -4.26 3.00
CA ASN A 8 -5.70 -3.10 3.15
C ASN A 8 -4.84 -1.94 3.59
N ILE A 9 -4.48 -1.10 2.62
CA ILE A 9 -3.56 -0.01 2.86
C ILE A 9 -4.17 1.05 3.78
N GLU A 10 -5.48 1.25 3.70
CA GLU A 10 -6.13 2.24 4.54
C GLU A 10 -6.08 1.85 6.00
N LYS A 11 -6.33 0.58 6.30
CA LYS A 11 -6.22 0.09 7.67
C LYS A 11 -4.78 0.12 8.16
N THR A 12 -3.85 -0.24 7.28
CA THR A 12 -2.43 -0.22 7.62
C THR A 12 -1.98 1.19 7.96
N VAL A 13 -2.36 2.17 7.14
CA VAL A 13 -2.00 3.55 7.39
C VAL A 13 -2.62 4.06 8.68
N ALA A 14 -3.87 3.72 8.93
CA ALA A 14 -4.54 4.14 10.16
C ALA A 14 -3.81 3.58 11.38
N TYR A 15 -3.38 2.32 11.33
CA TYR A 15 -2.62 1.73 12.40
C TYR A 15 -1.30 2.45 12.61
N LEU A 16 -0.61 2.74 11.50
CA LEU A 16 0.70 3.39 11.58
C LEU A 16 0.59 4.80 12.15
N ARG A 17 -0.48 5.53 11.79
CA ARG A 17 -0.72 6.84 12.37
C ARG A 17 -0.96 6.74 13.87
N LYS A 18 -1.65 5.71 14.29
CA LYS A 18 -1.96 5.50 15.69
C LYS A 18 -0.71 5.29 16.52
N ILE A 19 0.29 4.61 15.97
CA ILE A 19 1.55 4.35 16.68
C ILE A 19 2.59 5.44 16.45
N GLY A 20 2.25 6.51 15.71
CA GLY A 20 3.12 7.65 15.53
C GLY A 20 4.07 7.58 14.36
N THR A 21 3.84 6.69 13.41
CA THR A 21 4.65 6.62 12.21
C THR A 21 4.42 7.85 11.34
N GLU A 22 5.48 8.42 10.80
CA GLU A 22 5.36 9.57 9.92
C GLU A 22 4.95 9.13 8.53
N ILE A 23 3.88 9.73 8.02
CA ILE A 23 3.37 9.46 6.67
C ILE A 23 3.87 10.57 5.77
N ILE A 24 4.73 10.22 4.81
CA ILE A 24 5.33 11.21 3.91
C ILE A 24 4.30 11.73 2.93
N GLU A 25 3.50 10.84 2.38
CA GLU A 25 2.51 11.18 1.37
C GLU A 25 1.20 10.50 1.69
N GLU A 26 0.11 11.13 1.24
CA GLU A 26 -1.20 10.52 1.39
C GLU A 26 -1.32 9.33 0.44
N ILE A 27 -2.31 8.48 0.71
CA ILE A 27 -2.55 7.32 -0.14
C ILE A 27 -2.90 7.80 -1.55
N THR A 28 -2.16 7.32 -2.54
CA THR A 28 -2.42 7.61 -3.93
C THR A 28 -3.10 6.41 -4.56
N THR A 29 -4.24 6.64 -5.22
CA THR A 29 -5.03 5.57 -5.80
C THR A 29 -4.82 5.52 -7.30
N TYR A 30 -4.51 4.32 -7.80
CA TYR A 30 -4.37 4.05 -9.22
C TYR A 30 -5.34 2.93 -9.59
N PRO A 31 -5.64 2.77 -10.89
CA PRO A 31 -6.51 1.67 -11.30
C PRO A 31 -5.99 0.29 -10.89
N TYR A 32 -4.69 0.14 -10.79
CA TYR A 32 -4.07 -1.14 -10.47
C TYR A 32 -3.73 -1.29 -8.99
N GLY A 33 -3.93 -0.26 -8.18
CA GLY A 33 -3.66 -0.37 -6.76
C GLY A 33 -3.49 0.98 -6.08
N LYS A 34 -3.10 0.92 -4.83
CA LYS A 34 -2.90 2.11 -4.01
C LYS A 34 -1.51 2.09 -3.42
N PHE A 35 -0.92 3.26 -3.27
CA PHE A 35 0.44 3.41 -2.75
C PHE A 35 0.49 4.48 -1.69
N VAL A 36 1.38 4.31 -0.73
CA VAL A 36 1.66 5.34 0.27
C VAL A 36 3.13 5.22 0.67
N HIS A 37 3.74 6.36 0.97
CA HIS A 37 5.13 6.40 1.44
C HIS A 37 5.16 6.84 2.88
N ILE A 38 5.93 6.12 3.68
CA ILE A 38 6.09 6.43 5.10
C ILE A 38 7.57 6.44 5.45
N LEU A 39 7.88 6.95 6.65
CA LEU A 39 9.23 6.89 7.20
C LEU A 39 9.23 5.96 8.40
N ASP A 40 10.24 5.08 8.46
CA ASP A 40 10.41 4.25 9.64
C ASP A 40 11.06 5.07 10.76
N PRO A 41 11.19 4.52 11.97
CA PRO A 41 11.78 5.28 13.07
C PRO A 41 13.22 5.71 12.83
N GLU A 42 13.91 5.06 11.92
CA GLU A 42 15.29 5.40 11.60
C GLU A 42 15.40 6.37 10.43
N GLY A 43 14.26 6.80 9.89
CA GLY A 43 14.26 7.77 8.81
C GLY A 43 14.35 7.17 7.42
N ASN A 44 14.21 5.87 7.28
CA ASN A 44 14.23 5.22 5.98
C ASN A 44 12.86 5.26 5.33
N ALA A 45 12.83 5.56 4.04
CA ALA A 45 11.57 5.61 3.31
C ALA A 45 11.09 4.20 2.98
N ILE A 46 9.82 3.96 3.22
CA ILE A 46 9.18 2.67 2.95
C ILE A 46 7.96 2.92 2.10
N GLU A 47 7.80 2.14 1.03
CA GLU A 47 6.61 2.20 0.20
C GLU A 47 5.70 1.03 0.54
N LEU A 48 4.46 1.35 0.85
CA LEU A 48 3.41 0.35 1.05
C LEU A 48 2.49 0.38 -0.15
N TRP A 49 2.02 -0.78 -0.58
CA TRP A 49 1.10 -0.81 -1.70
C TRP A 49 0.09 -1.92 -1.54
N GLU A 50 -1.09 -1.65 -2.08
CA GLU A 50 -2.20 -2.60 -2.07
C GLU A 50 -2.58 -2.86 -3.51
N ALA A 51 -2.46 -4.10 -3.95
CA ALA A 51 -2.81 -4.47 -5.31
C ALA A 51 -4.33 -4.48 -5.48
N ASN A 52 -4.78 -4.02 -6.64
CA ASN A 52 -6.19 -4.12 -6.99
C ASN A 52 -6.40 -5.46 -7.69
N ASP A 53 -6.77 -6.46 -6.92
CA ASP A 53 -6.93 -7.81 -7.45
C ASP A 53 -8.02 -7.88 -8.50
N ASP A 54 -9.07 -7.07 -8.35
CA ASP A 54 -10.14 -7.04 -9.36
C ASP A 54 -9.62 -6.55 -10.70
N PHE A 55 -8.77 -5.54 -10.67
CA PHE A 55 -8.18 -5.04 -11.90
C PHE A 55 -7.33 -6.12 -12.59
N PHE A 56 -6.49 -6.79 -11.79
CA PHE A 56 -5.62 -7.81 -12.34
C PHE A 56 -6.41 -9.02 -12.82
N SER A 57 -7.49 -9.37 -12.14
CA SER A 57 -8.35 -10.45 -12.56
C SER A 57 -8.98 -10.16 -13.93
N ASP A 58 -9.47 -8.94 -14.11
CA ASP A 58 -10.07 -8.54 -15.37
C ASP A 58 -9.04 -8.57 -16.50
N LEU A 59 -7.84 -8.09 -16.21
CA LEU A 59 -6.80 -8.00 -17.21
C LEU A 59 -6.31 -9.37 -17.66
N MET A 60 -6.21 -10.29 -16.71
CA MET A 60 -5.65 -11.61 -16.99
C MET A 60 -6.70 -12.68 -17.22
N GLY A 61 -7.97 -12.29 -17.10
CA GLY A 61 -9.06 -13.24 -17.24
C GLY A 61 -9.26 -14.06 -15.99
N PRO A 62 -10.28 -14.96 -16.03
CA PRO A 62 -10.57 -15.79 -14.85
C PRO A 62 -9.35 -16.59 -14.44
N THR A 63 -9.05 -16.58 -13.18
CA THR A 63 -7.92 -17.32 -12.65
C THR A 63 -8.43 -18.58 -11.99
N ASN A 64 -7.89 -19.69 -12.39
CA ASN A 64 -8.25 -20.96 -11.80
C ASN A 64 -7.28 -21.28 -10.68
N LYS A 65 -7.80 -21.31 -9.51
CA LYS A 65 -6.99 -21.60 -8.33
C LYS A 65 -7.44 -22.85 -7.71
#